data_42955456e0fe8d0d29e6eadd91b84e29
#
_entry.id   42955456e0fe8d0d29e6eadd91b84e29
#
_cell.length_a   1.000
_cell.length_b   1.000
_cell.length_c   1.000
_cell.angle_alpha   90.00
_cell.angle_beta   90.00
_cell.angle_gamma   90.00
#
_symmetry.space_group_name_H-M   'P 1'
#
loop_
_entity.id
_entity.type
_entity.pdbx_description
1 polymer ?
#
loop_
_entity_poly.entity_id
_entity_poly.type
_entity_poly.pdbx_seq_one_letter_code
_entity_poly.pdbx_strand_id
1 'polypeptide(L)'
;MLAQVNVRAGDPMKELVVDIARALVDHPEGVEVRAVEGSQVTVLELRVHPEDLGKVIGRQGRTAKAIRTLLGAAGMKLHKRFTLEILED
;
A
#
# COMPACT_ATOMS: atom_id res chain seq x y z
N MET A 1 -0.21 3.27 26.66
CA MET A 1 0.76 2.37 26.06
C MET A 1 0.15 1.44 25.03
N LEU A 2 -0.85 0.68 25.39
CA LEU A 2 -1.52 -0.20 24.45
C LEU A 2 -2.17 0.59 23.32
N ALA A 3 -2.66 1.78 23.63
CA ALA A 3 -3.28 2.62 22.61
C ALA A 3 -2.28 3.00 21.53
N GLN A 4 -1.03 3.24 21.92
CA GLN A 4 -0.02 3.58 20.94
C GLN A 4 0.29 2.39 20.04
N VAL A 5 0.32 1.21 20.62
CA VAL A 5 0.54 0.00 19.84
C VAL A 5 -0.61 -0.18 18.86
N ASN A 6 -1.85 0.07 19.33
CA ASN A 6 -3.00 -0.08 18.47
C ASN A 6 -3.04 0.95 17.34
N VAL A 7 -2.64 2.18 17.64
CA VAL A 7 -2.58 3.21 16.63
C VAL A 7 -1.64 2.81 15.50
N ARG A 8 -0.58 2.11 15.87
CA ARG A 8 0.39 1.68 14.88
C ARG A 8 0.07 0.35 14.23
N ALA A 9 -1.03 -0.27 14.63
CA ALA A 9 -1.37 -1.59 14.13
C ALA A 9 -1.53 -1.63 12.61
N GLY A 10 -1.97 -0.51 12.02
CA GLY A 10 -2.10 -0.44 10.56
C GLY A 10 -0.83 0.02 9.87
N ASP A 11 0.13 0.56 10.64
CA ASP A 11 1.33 1.13 10.06
C ASP A 11 2.21 0.11 9.34
N PRO A 12 2.37 -1.13 9.84
CA PRO A 12 3.21 -2.09 9.13
C PRO A 12 2.76 -2.33 7.70
N MET A 13 1.47 -2.33 7.44
CA MET A 13 0.97 -2.55 6.08
C MET A 13 1.22 -1.32 5.22
N LYS A 14 1.00 -0.14 5.79
CA LYS A 14 1.29 1.11 5.10
C LYS A 14 2.78 1.19 4.78
N GLU A 15 3.62 0.89 5.77
CA GLU A 15 5.06 0.92 5.57
C GLU A 15 5.52 -0.08 4.53
N LEU A 16 4.90 -1.25 4.50
CA LEU A 16 5.22 -2.25 3.49
C LEU A 16 4.99 -1.69 2.09
N VAL A 17 3.85 -1.04 1.87
CA VAL A 17 3.55 -0.46 0.57
C VAL A 17 4.51 0.67 0.24
N VAL A 18 4.83 1.52 1.22
CA VAL A 18 5.82 2.59 1.03
C VAL A 18 7.15 2.00 0.58
N ASP A 19 7.62 0.97 1.28
CA ASP A 19 8.92 0.38 0.98
C ASP A 19 8.94 -0.26 -0.40
N ILE A 20 7.87 -0.97 -0.75
CA ILE A 20 7.78 -1.59 -2.08
C ILE A 20 7.78 -0.52 -3.16
N ALA A 21 6.95 0.51 -2.99
CA ALA A 21 6.84 1.56 -3.99
C ALA A 21 8.17 2.30 -4.17
N ARG A 22 8.83 2.63 -3.07
CA ARG A 22 10.12 3.32 -3.14
C ARG A 22 11.19 2.50 -3.84
N ALA A 23 11.11 1.19 -3.72
CA ALA A 23 12.06 0.32 -4.38
C ALA A 23 11.84 0.27 -5.89
N LEU A 24 10.63 0.58 -6.34
CA LEU A 24 10.26 0.45 -7.75
C LEU A 24 10.41 1.75 -8.55
N VAL A 25 10.31 2.89 -7.88
CA VAL A 25 10.19 4.17 -8.57
C VAL A 25 11.53 4.88 -8.69
N ASP A 26 11.57 5.85 -9.62
CA ASP A 26 12.74 6.71 -9.77
C ASP A 26 12.66 7.96 -8.88
N HIS A 27 11.44 8.30 -8.42
CA HIS A 27 11.21 9.47 -7.58
C HIS A 27 10.64 9.04 -6.24
N PRO A 28 11.46 8.45 -5.36
CA PRO A 28 10.95 7.93 -4.09
C PRO A 28 10.35 9.00 -3.19
N GLU A 29 10.79 10.24 -3.36
CA GLU A 29 10.23 11.33 -2.58
C GLU A 29 8.77 11.63 -2.94
N GLY A 30 8.31 11.13 -4.09
CA GLY A 30 6.94 11.31 -4.50
C GLY A 30 5.98 10.24 -4.01
N VAL A 31 6.48 9.25 -3.27
CA VAL A 31 5.65 8.15 -2.78
C VAL A 31 4.87 8.60 -1.55
N GLU A 32 3.56 8.47 -1.62
CA GLU A 32 2.67 8.73 -0.48
C GLU A 32 1.69 7.58 -0.37
N VAL A 33 1.45 7.14 0.87
CA VAL A 33 0.46 6.11 1.12
C VAL A 33 -0.46 6.59 2.23
N ARG A 34 -1.75 6.44 2.01
CA ARG A 34 -2.76 6.80 2.98
C ARG A 34 -3.65 5.61 3.23
N ALA A 35 -3.89 5.31 4.50
CA ALA A 35 -4.78 4.21 4.87
C ALA A 35 -6.17 4.77 5.11
N VAL A 36 -7.15 4.25 4.39
CA VAL A 36 -8.55 4.62 4.56
C VAL A 36 -9.26 3.40 5.12
N GLU A 37 -9.62 3.48 6.40
CA GLU A 37 -10.24 2.36 7.09
C GLU A 37 -11.74 2.35 6.85
N GLY A 38 -12.23 1.22 6.34
CA GLY A 38 -13.66 0.97 6.25
C GLY A 38 -14.06 0.00 7.33
N SER A 39 -15.33 -0.36 7.34
CA SER A 39 -15.83 -1.28 8.35
C SER A 39 -15.28 -2.70 8.16
N GLN A 40 -14.95 -3.09 6.95
CA GLN A 40 -14.50 -4.45 6.66
C GLN A 40 -13.18 -4.52 5.91
N VAL A 41 -12.77 -3.45 5.29
CA VAL A 41 -11.55 -3.43 4.51
C VAL A 41 -10.84 -2.11 4.70
N THR A 42 -9.53 -2.15 4.77
CA THR A 42 -8.70 -0.95 4.76
C THR A 42 -8.12 -0.80 3.36
N VAL A 43 -8.35 0.34 2.76
CA VAL A 43 -7.81 0.65 1.44
C VAL A 43 -6.51 1.44 1.65
N LEU A 44 -5.44 0.93 1.07
CA LEU A 44 -4.17 1.66 1.08
C LEU A 44 -4.07 2.38 -0.25
N GLU A 45 -4.19 3.70 -0.19
CA GLU A 45 -4.13 4.57 -1.35
C GLU A 45 -2.69 4.95 -1.60
N LEU A 46 -2.19 4.59 -2.77
CA LEU A 46 -0.80 4.86 -3.15
C LEU A 46 -0.78 5.93 -4.21
N ARG A 47 0.04 6.94 -3.97
CA ARG A 47 0.31 7.99 -4.95
C ARG A 47 1.80 8.05 -5.21
N VAL A 48 2.18 8.13 -6.46
CA VAL A 48 3.57 8.25 -6.85
C VAL A 48 3.71 9.39 -7.86
N HIS A 49 4.94 9.75 -8.16
CA HIS A 49 5.20 10.74 -9.21
C HIS A 49 4.56 10.23 -10.51
N PRO A 50 3.92 11.12 -11.28
CA PRO A 50 3.22 10.68 -12.51
C PRO A 50 4.09 9.86 -13.46
N GLU A 51 5.37 10.19 -13.55
CA GLU A 51 6.27 9.44 -14.43
C GLU A 51 6.54 8.03 -13.93
N ASP A 52 6.27 7.75 -12.66
CA ASP A 52 6.53 6.45 -12.08
C ASP A 52 5.31 5.56 -12.01
N LEU A 53 4.15 6.07 -12.44
CA LEU A 53 2.91 5.34 -12.32
C LEU A 53 3.00 3.96 -12.96
N GLY A 54 3.57 3.89 -14.16
CA GLY A 54 3.72 2.62 -14.85
C GLY A 54 4.59 1.62 -14.10
N LYS A 55 5.50 2.10 -13.26
CA LYS A 55 6.39 1.22 -12.51
C LYS A 55 5.68 0.51 -11.38
N VAL A 56 4.66 1.13 -10.79
CA VAL A 56 3.92 0.49 -9.71
C VAL A 56 2.73 -0.31 -10.24
N ILE A 57 2.24 0.03 -11.42
CA ILE A 57 1.19 -0.78 -12.07
C ILE A 57 1.81 -2.01 -12.71
N GLY A 58 2.91 -1.80 -13.44
CA GLY A 58 3.60 -2.87 -14.12
C GLY A 58 2.92 -3.27 -15.43
N ARG A 59 3.63 -4.10 -16.20
CA ARG A 59 3.09 -4.56 -17.47
C ARG A 59 1.83 -5.38 -17.22
N GLN A 60 0.74 -4.97 -17.88
CA GLN A 60 -0.55 -5.65 -17.77
C GLN A 60 -1.05 -5.69 -16.31
N GLY A 61 -0.63 -4.72 -15.51
CA GLY A 61 -1.07 -4.61 -14.13
C GLY A 61 -0.45 -5.64 -13.18
N ARG A 62 0.58 -6.34 -13.62
CA ARG A 62 1.13 -7.44 -12.84
C ARG A 62 1.77 -7.02 -11.52
N THR A 63 2.44 -5.86 -11.51
CA THR A 63 3.07 -5.38 -10.28
C THR A 63 2.02 -5.02 -9.25
N ALA A 64 0.99 -4.25 -9.66
CA ALA A 64 -0.09 -3.90 -8.76
C ALA A 64 -0.79 -5.14 -8.23
N LYS A 65 -1.00 -6.13 -9.10
CA LYS A 65 -1.65 -7.36 -8.68
C LYS A 65 -0.81 -8.11 -7.66
N ALA A 66 0.51 -8.14 -7.87
CA ALA A 66 1.42 -8.79 -6.93
C ALA A 66 1.38 -8.11 -5.57
N ILE A 67 1.34 -6.77 -5.55
CA ILE A 67 1.27 -6.05 -4.30
C ILE A 67 -0.05 -6.37 -3.59
N ARG A 68 -1.16 -6.41 -4.32
CA ARG A 68 -2.45 -6.76 -3.74
C ARG A 68 -2.44 -8.17 -3.15
N THR A 69 -1.77 -9.10 -3.83
CA THR A 69 -1.66 -10.46 -3.33
C THR A 69 -0.88 -10.51 -2.02
N LEU A 70 0.22 -9.75 -1.94
CA LEU A 70 1.00 -9.68 -0.71
C LEU A 70 0.19 -9.07 0.44
N LEU A 71 -0.58 -8.02 0.14
CA LEU A 71 -1.42 -7.39 1.15
C LEU A 71 -2.49 -8.34 1.66
N GLY A 72 -3.06 -9.13 0.75
CA GLY A 72 -4.05 -10.11 1.16
C GLY A 72 -3.48 -11.16 2.07
N ALA A 73 -2.30 -11.67 1.73
CA ALA A 73 -1.65 -12.70 2.55
C ALA A 73 -1.26 -12.16 3.92
N ALA A 74 -0.69 -10.96 3.95
CA ALA A 74 -0.29 -10.36 5.23
C ALA A 74 -1.50 -10.03 6.08
N GLY A 75 -2.58 -9.57 5.44
CA GLY A 75 -3.81 -9.24 6.15
C GLY A 75 -4.43 -10.45 6.82
N MET A 76 -4.32 -11.62 6.22
CA MET A 76 -4.86 -12.83 6.83
C MET A 76 -4.23 -13.12 8.19
N LYS A 77 -2.95 -12.85 8.32
CA LYS A 77 -2.27 -13.03 9.61
C LYS A 77 -2.79 -12.07 10.65
N LEU A 78 -3.25 -10.90 10.23
CA LEU A 78 -3.76 -9.89 11.14
C LEU A 78 -5.27 -9.96 11.29
N HIS A 79 -5.92 -10.89 10.62
CA HIS A 79 -7.37 -11.02 10.61
C HIS A 79 -8.04 -9.75 10.10
N LYS A 80 -7.41 -9.13 9.11
CA LYS A 80 -7.90 -7.89 8.50
C LYS A 80 -7.78 -7.98 7.00
N ARG A 81 -8.60 -7.20 6.32
CA ARG A 81 -8.54 -7.12 4.87
C ARG A 81 -7.90 -5.81 4.45
N PHE A 82 -6.93 -5.93 3.58
CA PHE A 82 -6.26 -4.77 3.00
C PHE A 82 -6.33 -4.88 1.49
N THR A 83 -6.52 -3.75 0.85
CA THR A 83 -6.42 -3.67 -0.60
C THR A 83 -5.64 -2.43 -0.99
N LEU A 84 -5.26 -2.36 -2.26
CA LEU A 84 -4.45 -1.28 -2.79
C LEU A 84 -5.25 -0.53 -3.84
N GLU A 85 -5.22 0.79 -3.75
CA GLU A 85 -5.73 1.65 -4.80
C GLU A 85 -4.62 2.57 -5.24
N ILE A 86 -4.30 2.55 -6.53
CA ILE A 86 -3.27 3.42 -7.08
C ILE A 86 -3.98 4.64 -7.64
N LEU A 87 -3.65 5.81 -7.08
CA LEU A 87 -4.31 7.05 -7.47
C LEU A 87 -3.59 7.69 -8.64
N GLU A 88 -4.37 8.22 -9.56
CA GLU A 88 -3.86 8.98 -10.70
C GLU A 88 -4.39 10.40 -10.60
N ASP A 89 -3.51 11.34 -10.85
CA ASP A 89 -3.91 12.75 -10.86
C ASP A 89 -4.41 13.19 -12.22
#